data_91e00774c7ce28efb05a4bb1fd03ae33
#
_entry.id   91e00774c7ce28efb05a4bb1fd03ae33
#
_cell.length_a   1.000
_cell.length_b   1.000
_cell.length_c   1.000
_cell.angle_alpha   90.00
_cell.angle_beta   90.00
_cell.angle_gamma   90.00
#
_symmetry.space_group_name_H-M   'P 1'
#
loop_
_entity.id
_entity.type
_entity.pdbx_description
1 polymer ?
#
loop_
_entity_poly.entity_id
_entity_poly.type
_entity_poly.pdbx_seq_one_letter_code
_entity_poly.pdbx_strand_id
1 'polypeptide(L)'
;MNKNVSAVYAGSFDPVTLGHENIIKRAAEMFGMLHVAIGINSTKKPLLDLETRVKLLSELTKGFENVRVMTFSGLLVDFCSKENV
;
A
#
# COMPACT_ATOMS: atom_id res chain seq x y z
N MET A 1 0.23 -20.92 0.49
CA MET A 1 -0.41 -19.62 0.72
C MET A 1 -0.99 -19.55 2.10
N ASN A 2 -0.77 -18.47 2.80
CA ASN A 2 -1.24 -18.32 4.18
C ASN A 2 -2.32 -17.24 4.25
N LYS A 3 -3.58 -17.66 4.22
CA LYS A 3 -4.74 -16.76 4.23
C LYS A 3 -5.03 -16.16 5.60
N ASN A 4 -4.31 -16.61 6.63
CA ASN A 4 -4.49 -16.07 7.98
C ASN A 4 -3.45 -15.00 8.31
N VAL A 5 -2.58 -14.67 7.38
CA VAL A 5 -1.52 -13.68 7.59
C VAL A 5 -1.81 -12.41 6.82
N SER A 6 -1.62 -11.28 7.50
CA SER A 6 -1.67 -9.96 6.86
C SER A 6 -0.28 -9.58 6.40
N ALA A 7 -0.21 -8.82 5.31
CA ALA A 7 1.04 -8.31 4.78
C ALA A 7 0.94 -6.82 4.53
N VAL A 8 2.08 -6.16 4.51
CA VAL A 8 2.16 -4.73 4.20
C VAL A 8 3.09 -4.53 3.01
N TYR A 9 2.64 -3.80 2.02
CA TYR A 9 3.47 -3.36 0.92
C TYR A 9 3.58 -1.85 1.00
N ALA A 10 4.72 -1.37 1.44
CA ALA A 10 4.95 0.04 1.69
C ALA A 10 5.82 0.69 0.61
N GLY A 11 5.52 1.92 0.28
CA GLY A 11 6.30 2.69 -0.68
C GLY A 11 5.75 4.09 -0.82
N SER A 12 6.40 4.91 -1.64
CA SER A 12 5.92 6.24 -1.94
C SER A 12 4.86 6.22 -3.05
N PHE A 13 4.96 5.25 -3.95
CA PHE A 13 4.04 5.11 -5.09
C PHE A 13 3.93 6.42 -5.89
N ASP A 14 5.06 7.02 -6.15
CA ASP A 14 5.13 8.34 -6.77
C ASP A 14 6.07 8.30 -7.99
N PRO A 15 5.59 7.86 -9.14
CA PRO A 15 4.21 7.44 -9.43
C PRO A 15 3.94 5.96 -9.19
N VAL A 16 2.67 5.57 -9.33
CA VAL A 16 2.27 4.16 -9.37
C VAL A 16 2.66 3.58 -10.71
N THR A 17 3.25 2.39 -10.71
CA THR A 17 3.75 1.74 -11.93
C THR A 17 3.14 0.36 -12.13
N LEU A 18 3.35 -0.22 -13.31
CA LEU A 18 2.94 -1.59 -13.59
C LEU A 18 3.64 -2.60 -12.68
N GLY A 19 4.88 -2.27 -12.25
CA GLY A 19 5.59 -3.09 -11.29
C GLY A 19 4.87 -3.16 -9.95
N HIS A 20 4.35 -2.03 -9.49
CA HIS A 20 3.54 -1.98 -8.27
C HIS A 20 2.29 -2.83 -8.41
N GLU A 21 1.60 -2.71 -9.54
CA GLU A 21 0.39 -3.49 -9.81
C GLU A 21 0.66 -4.99 -9.74
N ASN A 22 1.74 -5.42 -10.36
CA ASN A 22 2.11 -6.84 -10.39
C ASN A 22 2.39 -7.38 -8.98
N ILE A 23 3.13 -6.63 -8.17
CA ILE A 23 3.45 -7.02 -6.80
C ILE A 23 2.18 -7.09 -5.95
N ILE A 24 1.30 -6.10 -6.08
CA ILE A 24 0.03 -6.06 -5.33
C ILE A 24 -0.83 -7.27 -5.68
N LYS A 25 -0.95 -7.59 -6.97
CA LYS A 25 -1.73 -8.72 -7.43
C LYS A 25 -1.20 -10.03 -6.84
N ARG A 26 0.10 -10.23 -6.89
CA ARG A 26 0.73 -11.45 -6.37
C ARG A 26 0.57 -11.56 -4.85
N ALA A 27 0.80 -10.47 -4.14
CA ALA A 27 0.67 -10.46 -2.69
C ALA A 27 -0.78 -10.69 -2.25
N ALA A 28 -1.74 -10.11 -2.98
CA ALA A 28 -3.15 -10.30 -2.67
C ALA A 28 -3.58 -11.76 -2.79
N GLU A 29 -2.94 -12.50 -3.69
CA GLU A 29 -3.21 -13.93 -3.85
C GLU A 29 -2.59 -14.78 -2.74
N MET A 30 -1.51 -14.28 -2.12
CA MET A 30 -0.74 -15.04 -1.13
C MET A 30 -1.22 -14.84 0.29
N PHE A 31 -1.78 -13.69 0.62
CA PHE A 31 -2.11 -13.33 1.99
C PHE A 31 -3.60 -13.09 2.18
N GLY A 32 -4.06 -13.20 3.43
CA GLY A 32 -5.47 -12.97 3.74
C GLY A 32 -5.86 -11.51 3.61
N MET A 33 -4.93 -10.61 3.95
CA MET A 33 -5.14 -9.16 3.84
C MET A 33 -3.82 -8.51 3.42
N LEU A 34 -3.90 -7.64 2.44
CA LEU A 34 -2.74 -6.84 2.01
C LEU A 34 -3.03 -5.37 2.27
N HIS A 35 -2.16 -4.74 3.02
CA HIS A 35 -2.22 -3.30 3.28
C HIS A 35 -1.19 -2.63 2.37
N VAL A 36 -1.68 -1.82 1.43
CA VAL A 36 -0.81 -1.02 0.58
C VAL A 36 -0.67 0.34 1.25
N ALA A 37 0.51 0.58 1.82
CA ALA A 37 0.74 1.74 2.67
C ALA A 37 1.60 2.78 1.96
N ILE A 38 1.03 3.95 1.72
CA ILE A 38 1.73 5.05 1.07
C ILE A 38 2.45 5.87 2.15
N GLY A 39 3.78 5.91 2.07
CA GLY A 39 4.58 6.71 2.99
C GLY A 39 4.52 8.19 2.63
N ILE A 40 4.30 9.02 3.65
CA ILE A 40 4.29 10.47 3.51
C ILE A 40 5.63 11.01 3.98
N ASN A 41 6.33 11.70 3.09
CA ASN A 41 7.59 12.34 3.41
C ASN A 41 7.47 13.85 3.23
N SER A 42 7.33 14.58 4.34
CA SER A 42 7.11 16.02 4.31
C SER A 42 8.33 16.82 3.84
N THR A 43 9.50 16.21 3.82
CA THR A 43 10.73 16.89 3.39
C THR A 43 11.00 16.73 1.90
N LYS A 44 10.29 15.83 1.24
CA LYS A 44 10.49 15.54 -0.18
C LYS A 44 9.31 16.08 -0.99
N LYS A 45 9.63 16.76 -2.08
CA LYS A 45 8.60 17.27 -2.99
C LYS A 45 8.13 16.13 -3.90
N PRO A 46 6.85 15.75 -3.85
CA PRO A 46 6.35 14.63 -4.64
C PRO A 46 6.11 15.02 -6.10
N LEU A 47 6.14 14.01 -6.97
CA LEU A 47 5.74 14.18 -8.38
C LEU A 47 4.22 14.26 -8.48
N LEU A 48 3.52 13.42 -7.72
CA LEU A 48 2.06 13.43 -7.63
C LEU A 48 1.67 13.75 -6.20
N ASP A 49 0.59 14.50 -6.02
CA ASP A 49 0.12 14.76 -4.67
C ASP A 49 -0.43 13.47 -4.04
N LEU A 50 -0.57 13.49 -2.73
CA LEU A 50 -1.00 12.32 -1.98
C LEU A 50 -2.38 11.84 -2.40
N GLU A 51 -3.30 12.78 -2.58
CA GLU A 51 -4.67 12.47 -2.98
C GLU A 51 -4.71 11.74 -4.31
N THR A 52 -3.91 12.18 -5.28
CA THR A 52 -3.82 11.53 -6.58
C THR A 52 -3.26 10.12 -6.46
N ARG A 53 -2.22 9.94 -5.64
CA ARG A 53 -1.62 8.61 -5.44
C ARG A 53 -2.60 7.64 -4.77
N VAL A 54 -3.33 8.10 -3.77
CA VAL A 54 -4.36 7.31 -3.11
C VAL A 54 -5.44 6.90 -4.11
N LYS A 55 -5.88 7.85 -4.92
CA LYS A 55 -6.93 7.60 -5.92
C LYS A 55 -6.48 6.56 -6.95
N LEU A 56 -5.25 6.69 -7.46
CA LEU A 56 -4.73 5.75 -8.45
C LEU A 56 -4.62 4.34 -7.88
N LEU A 57 -4.10 4.21 -6.65
CA LEU A 57 -3.98 2.91 -6.01
C LEU A 57 -5.35 2.32 -5.69
N SER A 58 -6.29 3.14 -5.25
CA SER A 58 -7.65 2.68 -4.95
C SER A 58 -8.35 2.15 -6.20
N GLU A 59 -8.19 2.84 -7.32
CA GLU A 59 -8.75 2.40 -8.59
C GLU A 59 -8.11 1.08 -9.05
N LEU A 60 -6.80 0.97 -8.92
CA LEU A 60 -6.06 -0.20 -9.34
C LEU A 60 -6.39 -1.43 -8.52
N THR A 61 -6.75 -1.24 -7.25
CA THR A 61 -6.98 -2.35 -6.33
C THR A 61 -8.46 -2.65 -6.08
N LYS A 62 -9.37 -1.92 -6.70
CA LYS A 62 -10.81 -2.08 -6.40
C LYS A 62 -11.36 -3.47 -6.72
N GLY A 63 -10.68 -4.22 -7.58
CA GLY A 63 -11.08 -5.60 -7.89
C GLY A 63 -10.62 -6.63 -6.86
N PHE A 64 -9.86 -6.23 -5.86
CA PHE A 64 -9.34 -7.12 -4.83
C PHE A 64 -10.04 -6.86 -3.50
N GLU A 65 -10.80 -7.84 -3.01
CA GLU A 65 -11.55 -7.69 -1.77
C GLU A 65 -10.65 -7.61 -0.53
N ASN A 66 -9.45 -8.18 -0.63
CA ASN A 66 -8.53 -8.28 0.50
C ASN A 66 -7.38 -7.27 0.45
N VAL A 67 -7.55 -6.17 -0.27
CA VAL A 67 -6.53 -5.12 -0.35
C VAL A 67 -7.09 -3.82 0.23
N ARG A 68 -6.31 -3.20 1.11
CA ARG A 68 -6.64 -1.90 1.69
C ARG A 68 -5.53 -0.92 1.37
N VAL A 69 -5.91 0.28 0.95
CA VAL A 69 -4.96 1.37 0.67
C VAL A 69 -4.99 2.33 1.84
N MET A 70 -3.84 2.66 2.38
CA MET A 70 -3.74 3.57 3.52
C MET A 70 -2.46 4.39 3.44
N THR A 71 -2.36 5.39 4.28
CA THR A 71 -1.20 6.28 4.32
C THR A 71 -0.56 6.20 5.70
N PHE A 72 0.73 6.49 5.78
CA PHE A 72 1.40 6.58 7.07
C PHE A 72 2.53 7.61 6.99
N SER A 73 2.88 8.16 8.15
CA SER A 73 4.06 8.99 8.31
C SER A 73 4.87 8.43 9.47
N GLY A 74 6.17 8.71 9.47
CA GLY A 74 7.05 8.16 10.49
C GLY A 74 7.59 6.79 10.10
N LEU A 75 7.93 5.98 11.09
CA LEU A 75 8.54 4.68 10.86
C LEU A 75 7.49 3.63 10.50
N LEU A 76 7.82 2.82 9.52
CA LEU A 76 6.95 1.75 9.07
C LEU A 76 6.63 0.75 10.18
N VAL A 77 7.62 0.43 11.02
CA VAL A 77 7.41 -0.52 12.11
C VAL A 77 6.39 -0.01 13.12
N ASP A 78 6.37 1.31 13.37
CA ASP A 78 5.38 1.91 14.27
C ASP A 78 3.99 1.85 13.65
N PHE A 79 3.89 2.12 12.36
CA PHE A 79 2.63 2.00 11.63
C PHE A 79 2.09 0.57 11.71
N CYS A 80 2.93 -0.42 11.44
CA CYS A 80 2.53 -1.83 11.47
C CYS A 80 2.05 -2.24 12.86
N SER A 81 2.74 -1.81 13.90
CA SER A 81 2.38 -2.09 15.27
C SER A 81 1.01 -1.50 15.63
N LYS A 82 0.78 -0.25 15.23
CA LYS A 82 -0.47 0.45 15.49
C LYS A 82 -1.65 -0.19 14.76
N GLU A 83 -1.43 -0.61 13.51
CA GLU A 83 -2.47 -1.22 12.69
C GLU A 83 -2.60 -2.72 12.90
N ASN A 84 -1.76 -3.29 13.74
CA ASN A 84 -1.77 -4.73 14.05
C ASN A 84 -1.52 -5.61 12.81
N VAL A 85 -0.54 -5.22 12.03
CA VAL A 85 -0.15 -5.97 10.84
C VAL A 85 1.32 -6.35 10.85
#